data_4041bb8e3df56450cb1d4186fb434c35
#
_entry.id   4041bb8e3df56450cb1d4186fb434c35
#
_cell.length_a   1.000
_cell.length_b   1.000
_cell.length_c   1.000
_cell.angle_alpha   90.00
_cell.angle_beta   90.00
_cell.angle_gamma   90.00
#
_symmetry.space_group_name_H-M   'P 1'
#
loop_
_entity.id
_entity.type
_entity.pdbx_description
1 polymer ?
#
loop_
_entity_poly.entity_id
_entity_poly.type
_entity_poly.pdbx_seq_one_letter_code
_entity_poly.pdbx_strand_id
1 'polypeptide(L)'
;MKSSTINKKEIDKFSKIAEDWWNPEGKFKPLHQFNPERIKYIKDNTIKHFNLTNKDKPFKNLNILDIGCGGGLLSEPMSRLGGNVTGI
;
A
#
# COMPACT_ATOMS: atom_id res chain seq x y z
N MET A 1 -5.46 -10.97 21.53
CA MET A 1 -6.25 -11.39 20.40
C MET A 1 -6.57 -12.85 20.39
N LYS A 2 -7.67 -13.18 19.95
CA LYS A 2 -8.12 -14.58 20.00
C LYS A 2 -8.22 -15.17 18.60
N SER A 3 -7.18 -15.84 18.16
CA SER A 3 -7.25 -16.59 16.90
C SER A 3 -8.39 -17.59 16.88
N SER A 4 -8.83 -18.03 18.06
CA SER A 4 -9.96 -18.96 18.19
C SER A 4 -11.29 -18.40 17.67
N THR A 5 -11.41 -17.07 17.50
CA THR A 5 -12.61 -16.46 16.95
C THR A 5 -12.60 -16.40 15.42
N ILE A 6 -11.48 -16.75 14.81
CA ILE A 6 -11.32 -16.73 13.35
C ILE A 6 -11.24 -18.15 12.85
N ASN A 7 -12.19 -18.56 12.00
CA ASN A 7 -12.15 -19.90 11.46
C ASN A 7 -11.25 -19.97 10.21
N LYS A 8 -10.83 -21.18 9.88
CA LYS A 8 -9.90 -21.42 8.77
C LYS A 8 -10.45 -20.97 7.43
N LYS A 9 -11.75 -21.09 7.18
CA LYS A 9 -12.37 -20.66 5.92
C LYS A 9 -12.27 -19.17 5.73
N GLU A 10 -12.41 -18.37 6.78
CA GLU A 10 -12.25 -16.92 6.70
C GLU A 10 -10.82 -16.54 6.41
N ILE A 11 -9.87 -17.21 7.08
CA ILE A 11 -8.44 -16.96 6.82
C ILE A 11 -8.10 -17.27 5.37
N ASP A 12 -8.55 -18.41 4.85
CA ASP A 12 -8.30 -18.80 3.46
C ASP A 12 -8.91 -17.80 2.47
N LYS A 13 -10.11 -17.32 2.76
CA LYS A 13 -10.79 -16.33 1.94
C LYS A 13 -10.00 -15.02 1.87
N PHE A 14 -9.54 -14.51 3.00
CA PHE A 14 -8.74 -13.29 3.05
C PHE A 14 -7.39 -13.45 2.35
N SER A 15 -6.75 -14.58 2.52
CA SER A 15 -5.48 -14.88 1.84
C SER A 15 -5.65 -14.89 0.33
N LYS A 16 -6.74 -15.46 -0.16
CA LYS A 16 -7.05 -15.50 -1.59
C LYS A 16 -7.31 -14.09 -2.15
N ILE A 17 -8.02 -13.27 -1.39
CA ILE A 17 -8.25 -11.87 -1.78
C ILE A 17 -6.94 -11.11 -1.87
N ALA A 18 -6.03 -11.31 -0.90
CA ALA A 18 -4.72 -10.70 -0.92
C ALA A 18 -3.90 -11.11 -2.14
N GLU A 19 -3.93 -12.40 -2.52
CA GLU A 19 -3.28 -12.89 -3.72
C GLU A 19 -3.83 -12.21 -4.97
N ASP A 20 -5.16 -12.06 -5.07
CA ASP A 20 -5.80 -11.37 -6.19
C ASP A 20 -5.36 -9.92 -6.29
N TRP A 21 -5.22 -9.23 -5.16
CA TRP A 21 -4.75 -7.84 -5.14
C TRP A 21 -3.39 -7.67 -5.80
N TRP A 22 -2.50 -8.64 -5.61
CA TRP A 22 -1.12 -8.57 -6.11
C TRP A 22 -0.94 -9.21 -7.49
N ASN A 23 -1.98 -9.83 -8.05
CA ASN A 23 -1.91 -10.43 -9.37
C ASN A 23 -2.19 -9.37 -10.45
N PRO A 24 -1.17 -8.96 -11.22
CA PRO A 24 -1.35 -7.92 -12.24
C PRO A 24 -2.24 -8.34 -13.41
N GLU A 25 -2.49 -9.63 -13.57
CA GLU A 25 -3.35 -10.15 -14.61
C GLU A 25 -4.71 -10.61 -14.09
N GLY A 26 -4.97 -10.44 -12.79
CA GLY A 26 -6.23 -10.83 -12.16
C GLY A 26 -7.30 -9.74 -12.26
N LYS A 27 -8.33 -9.88 -11.43
CA LYS A 27 -9.49 -8.95 -11.45
C LYS A 27 -9.15 -7.53 -11.03
N PHE A 28 -8.01 -7.31 -10.38
CA PHE A 28 -7.55 -5.97 -9.99
C PHE A 28 -6.55 -5.37 -10.98
N LYS A 29 -6.47 -5.93 -12.19
CA LYS A 29 -5.58 -5.43 -13.23
C LYS A 29 -5.68 -3.92 -13.47
N PRO A 30 -6.89 -3.30 -13.54
CA PRO A 30 -6.97 -1.85 -13.71
C PRO A 30 -6.24 -1.07 -12.63
N LEU A 31 -6.28 -1.53 -11.38
CA LEU A 31 -5.56 -0.88 -10.28
C LEU A 31 -4.05 -0.94 -10.48
N HIS A 32 -3.54 -2.07 -10.96
CA HIS A 32 -2.12 -2.21 -11.26
C HIS A 32 -1.68 -1.30 -12.40
N GLN A 33 -2.55 -1.07 -13.38
CA GLN A 33 -2.27 -0.17 -14.50
C GLN A 33 -2.20 1.30 -14.07
N PHE A 34 -3.07 1.71 -13.14
CA PHE A 34 -3.10 3.08 -12.63
C PHE A 34 -2.10 3.34 -11.52
N ASN A 35 -1.67 2.31 -10.82
CA ASN A 35 -0.89 2.46 -9.60
C ASN A 35 0.43 3.25 -9.79
N PRO A 36 1.24 3.00 -10.82
CA PRO A 36 2.47 3.75 -11.01
C PRO A 36 2.25 5.25 -11.14
N GLU A 37 1.23 5.69 -11.87
CA GLU A 37 0.91 7.10 -12.04
C GLU A 37 0.41 7.70 -10.72
N ARG A 38 -0.42 6.97 -10.00
CA ARG A 38 -0.94 7.41 -8.71
C ARG A 38 0.18 7.59 -7.69
N ILE A 39 1.10 6.63 -7.63
CA ILE A 39 2.27 6.70 -6.75
C ILE A 39 3.14 7.90 -7.09
N LYS A 40 3.40 8.10 -8.38
CA LYS A 40 4.19 9.25 -8.86
C LYS A 40 3.54 10.57 -8.46
N TYR A 41 2.25 10.70 -8.65
CA TYR A 41 1.49 11.90 -8.29
C TYR A 41 1.62 12.19 -6.78
N ILE A 42 1.37 11.19 -5.95
CA ILE A 42 1.46 11.33 -4.50
C ILE A 42 2.89 11.68 -4.08
N LYS A 43 3.86 10.97 -4.62
CA LYS A 43 5.28 11.18 -4.32
C LYS A 43 5.70 12.62 -4.67
N ASP A 44 5.44 13.06 -5.90
CA ASP A 44 5.89 14.36 -6.37
C ASP A 44 5.23 15.49 -5.58
N ASN A 45 3.93 15.39 -5.31
CA ASN A 45 3.21 16.41 -4.54
C ASN A 45 3.65 16.45 -3.08
N THR A 46 3.91 15.29 -2.48
CA THR A 46 4.36 15.20 -1.10
C THR A 46 5.76 15.78 -0.94
N ILE A 47 6.67 15.44 -1.85
CA ILE A 47 8.03 15.99 -1.87
C ILE A 47 7.98 17.52 -1.97
N LYS A 48 7.16 18.04 -2.87
CA LYS A 48 7.01 19.48 -3.07
C LYS A 48 6.43 20.16 -1.82
N HIS A 49 5.37 19.59 -1.27
CA HIS A 49 4.66 20.18 -0.13
C HIS A 49 5.54 20.29 1.11
N PHE A 50 6.31 19.25 1.40
CA PHE A 50 7.16 19.18 2.60
C PHE A 50 8.62 19.54 2.35
N ASN A 51 8.99 19.93 1.13
CA ASN A 51 10.37 20.26 0.74
C ASN A 51 11.34 19.12 1.06
N LEU A 52 10.98 17.90 0.69
CA LEU A 52 11.77 16.72 0.98
C LEU A 52 13.01 16.66 0.09
N THR A 53 14.17 16.35 0.66
CA THR A 53 15.45 16.41 -0.04
C THR A 53 16.15 15.07 -0.16
N ASN A 54 15.73 14.04 0.57
CA ASN A 54 16.35 12.73 0.51
C ASN A 54 15.93 12.03 -0.80
N LYS A 55 16.89 11.82 -1.71
CA LYS A 55 16.60 11.23 -3.02
C LYS A 55 16.39 9.72 -2.97
N ASP A 56 17.06 9.02 -2.05
CA ASP A 56 16.93 7.56 -1.93
C ASP A 56 15.65 7.16 -1.22
N LYS A 57 15.34 7.83 -0.13
CA LYS A 57 14.16 7.57 0.71
C LYS A 57 13.41 8.88 0.95
N PRO A 58 12.73 9.40 -0.09
CA PRO A 58 12.10 10.72 0.04
C PRO A 58 11.07 10.81 1.17
N PHE A 59 10.45 9.70 1.58
CA PHE A 59 9.44 9.69 2.65
C PHE A 59 10.03 9.32 4.01
N LYS A 60 11.35 9.30 4.14
CA LYS A 60 11.98 9.05 5.44
C LYS A 60 11.47 10.04 6.48
N ASN A 61 11.10 9.54 7.65
CA ASN A 61 10.53 10.30 8.77
C ASN A 61 9.09 10.81 8.55
N LEU A 62 8.42 10.41 7.47
CA LEU A 62 6.99 10.69 7.31
C LEU A 62 6.16 9.56 7.91
N ASN A 63 5.12 9.92 8.63
CA ASN A 63 4.11 8.99 9.10
C ASN A 63 2.92 9.06 8.16
N ILE A 64 2.54 7.92 7.60
CA ILE A 64 1.50 7.83 6.57
C ILE A 64 0.42 6.88 7.05
N LEU A 65 -0.82 7.32 6.97
CA LEU A 65 -1.98 6.49 7.23
C LEU A 65 -2.71 6.22 5.92
N ASP A 66 -2.81 4.94 5.56
CA ASP A 66 -3.50 4.50 4.34
C ASP A 66 -4.83 3.87 4.74
N ILE A 67 -5.91 4.64 4.64
CA ILE A 67 -7.25 4.22 5.02
C ILE A 67 -7.88 3.44 3.86
N GLY A 68 -8.40 2.24 4.16
CA GLY A 68 -8.92 1.36 3.13
C GLY A 68 -7.82 0.78 2.26
N CYS A 69 -6.71 0.36 2.89
CA CYS A 69 -5.51 -0.06 2.17
C CYS A 69 -5.69 -1.33 1.32
N GLY A 70 -6.70 -2.14 1.57
CA GLY A 70 -6.92 -3.38 0.85
C GLY A 70 -5.70 -4.30 0.90
N GLY A 71 -5.19 -4.71 -0.24
CA GLY A 71 -4.01 -5.55 -0.35
C GLY A 71 -2.68 -4.82 -0.21
N GLY A 72 -2.69 -3.51 0.07
CA GLY A 72 -1.47 -2.73 0.27
C GLY A 72 -0.82 -2.19 -1.00
N LEU A 73 -1.58 -2.06 -2.09
CA LEU A 73 -1.03 -1.57 -3.37
C LEU A 73 -0.44 -0.16 -3.28
N LEU A 74 -0.89 0.64 -2.33
CA LEU A 74 -0.36 1.96 -2.09
C LEU A 74 0.58 1.98 -0.88
N SER A 75 0.21 1.29 0.19
CA SER A 75 1.00 1.24 1.42
C SER A 75 2.41 0.70 1.19
N GLU A 76 2.54 -0.36 0.40
CA GLU A 76 3.83 -1.00 0.16
C GLU A 76 4.80 -0.09 -0.59
N PRO A 77 4.41 0.56 -1.72
CA PRO A 77 5.29 1.54 -2.37
C PRO A 77 5.66 2.73 -1.48
N MET A 78 4.73 3.23 -0.68
CA MET A 78 5.01 4.33 0.24
C MET A 78 6.05 3.92 1.29
N SER A 79 5.95 2.69 1.77
CA SER A 79 6.93 2.12 2.69
C SER A 79 8.31 2.00 2.03
N ARG A 80 8.37 1.58 0.78
CA ARG A 80 9.62 1.51 0.03
C ARG A 80 10.28 2.87 -0.15
N LEU A 81 9.49 3.93 -0.22
CA LEU A 81 9.98 5.30 -0.28
C LEU A 81 10.51 5.80 1.08
N GLY A 82 10.41 4.99 2.11
CA GLY A 82 10.94 5.26 3.43
C GLY A 82 9.90 5.67 4.47
N GLY A 83 8.63 5.75 4.10
CA GLY A 83 7.56 6.16 5.01
C GLY A 83 7.25 5.14 6.09
N ASN A 84 6.84 5.63 7.25
CA ASN A 84 6.24 4.80 8.30
C ASN A 84 4.76 4.67 8.01
N VAL A 85 4.38 3.59 7.33
CA VAL A 85 3.02 3.42 6.82
C VAL A 85 2.20 2.54 7.74
N THR A 86 1.00 3.00 8.07
CA THR A 86 -0.02 2.21 8.74
C THR A 86 -1.20 2.08 7.79
N GLY A 87 -1.53 0.84 7.41
CA GLY A 87 -2.70 0.55 6.58
C GLY A 87 -3.86 0.02 7.43
N ILE A 88 -5.04 0.49 7.16
CA ILE A 88 -6.25 0.02 7.88
C ILE A 88 -7.40 -0.27 6.93
#